data_b921378420b53f93405765e9cc46cf25
#
_entry.id   b921378420b53f93405765e9cc46cf25
#
_cell.length_a   1.000
_cell.length_b   1.000
_cell.length_c   1.000
_cell.angle_alpha   90.00
_cell.angle_beta   90.00
_cell.angle_gamma   90.00
#
_symmetry.space_group_name_H-M   'P 1'
#
loop_
_entity.id
_entity.type
_entity.pdbx_description
1 polymer ?
#
loop_
_entity_poly.entity_id
_entity_poly.type
_entity_poly.pdbx_seq_one_letter_code
_entity_poly.pdbx_strand_id
1 'polypeptide(L)'
;VMALCLALETFGAEFVFAHVGVEPSGEAFNSLVELDNRSNRPFNPMIKSGAITVASLLVNHYSIEDMQKYMQEVCEDPEIAIDEAVFHSEMATCARNKAIAYLLKSKEIIDTDVEDSVTFYTKMCSMSVNARDLAMFGLLLANDGVQLSTGKRLISSQTVRMVQTIMLTCGMYDGSGEFALRTGIPTKSGVGGGLLSVS
;
A
#
# COMPACT_ATOMS: atom_id res chain seq x y z
N VAL A 1 0.89 2.48 -0.59
CA VAL A 1 1.04 3.54 0.42
C VAL A 1 -0.33 4.13 0.76
N MET A 2 -1.10 4.64 -0.21
CA MET A 2 -2.43 5.26 0.04
C MET A 2 -3.39 4.33 0.79
N ALA A 3 -3.52 3.06 0.38
CA ALA A 3 -4.34 2.08 1.09
C ALA A 3 -3.90 1.89 2.55
N LEU A 4 -2.60 1.93 2.83
CA LEU A 4 -2.09 1.86 4.20
C LEU A 4 -2.50 3.10 5.02
N CYS A 5 -2.41 4.30 4.43
CA CYS A 5 -2.89 5.52 5.08
C CYS A 5 -4.38 5.38 5.47
N LEU A 6 -5.22 4.97 4.51
CA LEU A 6 -6.65 4.80 4.76
C LEU A 6 -6.94 3.72 5.82
N ALA A 7 -6.24 2.58 5.77
CA ALA A 7 -6.41 1.53 6.77
C ALA A 7 -6.03 2.02 8.18
N LEU A 8 -4.93 2.77 8.32
CA LEU A 8 -4.51 3.33 9.60
C LEU A 8 -5.49 4.38 10.13
N GLU A 9 -6.04 5.23 9.27
CA GLU A 9 -7.07 6.21 9.66
C GLU A 9 -8.39 5.54 10.05
N THR A 10 -8.73 4.42 9.41
CA THR A 10 -10.01 3.72 9.62
C THR A 10 -10.00 2.83 10.86
N PHE A 11 -8.95 2.02 11.00
CA PHE A 11 -8.90 0.96 12.01
C PHE A 11 -7.94 1.25 13.16
N GLY A 12 -7.06 2.24 13.00
CA GLY A 12 -5.99 2.53 13.93
C GLY A 12 -4.77 1.62 13.81
N ALA A 13 -3.65 2.09 14.34
CA ALA A 13 -2.36 1.42 14.21
C ALA A 13 -2.33 0.05 14.89
N GLU A 14 -2.91 -0.08 16.08
CA GLU A 14 -2.93 -1.33 16.84
C GLU A 14 -3.60 -2.46 16.03
N PHE A 15 -4.75 -2.19 15.45
CA PHE A 15 -5.47 -3.17 14.63
C PHE A 15 -4.70 -3.51 13.35
N VAL A 16 -4.27 -2.51 12.58
CA VAL A 16 -3.57 -2.76 11.31
C VAL A 16 -2.28 -3.54 11.56
N PHE A 17 -1.48 -3.15 12.55
CA PHE A 17 -0.20 -3.81 12.83
C PHE A 17 -0.32 -5.13 13.61
N ALA A 18 -1.51 -5.49 14.06
CA ALA A 18 -1.79 -6.88 14.48
C ALA A 18 -1.82 -7.83 13.27
N HIS A 19 -2.24 -7.37 12.08
CA HIS A 19 -2.38 -8.18 10.86
C HIS A 19 -1.15 -8.09 9.93
N VAL A 20 -0.39 -7.00 9.97
CA VAL A 20 0.82 -6.79 9.16
C VAL A 20 1.92 -6.18 10.03
N GLY A 21 3.15 -6.70 9.92
CA GLY A 21 4.29 -6.18 10.67
C GLY A 21 4.81 -4.84 10.15
N VAL A 22 5.94 -4.41 10.69
CA VAL A 22 6.59 -3.13 10.35
C VAL A 22 8.07 -3.29 9.99
N GLU A 23 8.60 -4.53 10.05
CA GLU A 23 10.02 -4.80 9.89
C GLU A 23 10.41 -5.08 8.43
N PRO A 24 11.61 -4.70 7.99
CA PRO A 24 12.13 -5.11 6.70
C PRO A 24 12.29 -6.64 6.64
N SER A 25 11.91 -7.23 5.50
CA SER A 25 12.01 -8.69 5.31
C SER A 25 13.41 -9.15 4.86
N GLY A 26 14.18 -8.26 4.23
CA GLY A 26 15.43 -8.63 3.55
C GLY A 26 15.22 -9.44 2.26
N GLU A 27 13.97 -9.63 1.84
CA GLU A 27 13.56 -10.47 0.72
C GLU A 27 12.97 -9.63 -0.43
N ALA A 28 12.91 -10.23 -1.63
CA ALA A 28 12.22 -9.65 -2.76
C ALA A 28 10.72 -9.43 -2.44
N PHE A 29 10.12 -8.39 -3.03
CA PHE A 29 8.75 -7.92 -2.71
C PHE A 29 7.65 -9.00 -2.86
N ASN A 30 7.90 -10.05 -3.62
CA ASN A 30 6.96 -11.12 -3.92
C ASN A 30 7.40 -12.49 -3.36
N SER A 31 8.33 -12.51 -2.39
CA SER A 31 8.74 -13.73 -1.70
C SER A 31 7.60 -14.33 -0.89
N LEU A 32 7.51 -15.66 -0.90
CA LEU A 32 6.58 -16.45 -0.08
C LEU A 32 7.30 -17.16 1.08
N VAL A 33 8.63 -17.29 0.99
CA VAL A 33 9.42 -18.12 1.89
C VAL A 33 9.29 -17.70 3.34
N GLU A 34 9.38 -16.42 3.61
CA GLU A 34 9.31 -15.90 4.98
C GLU A 34 7.89 -15.98 5.55
N LEU A 35 6.87 -15.77 4.71
CA LEU A 35 5.47 -15.89 5.14
C LEU A 35 5.14 -17.35 5.53
N ASP A 36 5.71 -18.32 4.84
CA ASP A 36 5.46 -19.73 5.13
C ASP A 36 6.23 -20.22 6.37
N ASN A 37 7.49 -19.84 6.52
CA ASN A 37 8.41 -20.47 7.45
C ASN A 37 8.58 -19.78 8.81
N ARG A 38 8.40 -18.46 8.91
CA ARG A 38 8.88 -17.70 10.08
C ARG A 38 7.87 -16.74 10.71
N SER A 39 6.78 -16.40 10.03
CA SER A 39 5.92 -15.32 10.46
C SER A 39 4.45 -15.72 10.53
N ASN A 40 3.77 -15.33 11.60
CA ASN A 40 2.31 -15.44 11.70
C ASN A 40 1.59 -14.26 11.01
N ARG A 41 2.35 -13.35 10.37
CA ARG A 41 1.83 -12.20 9.60
C ARG A 41 2.91 -11.71 8.64
N PRO A 42 2.54 -10.98 7.54
CA PRO A 42 3.51 -10.36 6.66
C PRO A 42 4.44 -9.40 7.40
N PHE A 43 5.71 -9.32 6.99
CA PHE A 43 6.73 -8.48 7.65
C PHE A 43 6.41 -6.99 7.64
N ASN A 44 5.88 -6.48 6.54
CA ASN A 44 5.50 -5.08 6.41
C ASN A 44 4.49 -4.88 5.26
N PRO A 45 3.80 -3.72 5.21
CA PRO A 45 2.78 -3.44 4.19
C PRO A 45 3.35 -3.06 2.82
N MET A 46 4.66 -2.94 2.67
CA MET A 46 5.30 -2.55 1.40
C MET A 46 5.60 -3.74 0.49
N ILE A 47 5.67 -4.95 1.04
CA ILE A 47 5.77 -6.21 0.27
C ILE A 47 4.38 -6.68 -0.16
N LYS A 48 4.34 -7.58 -1.15
CA LYS A 48 3.08 -8.02 -1.78
C LYS A 48 2.11 -8.67 -0.79
N SER A 49 2.57 -9.55 0.09
CA SER A 49 1.74 -10.18 1.11
C SER A 49 1.12 -9.16 2.07
N GLY A 50 1.90 -8.19 2.53
CA GLY A 50 1.39 -7.13 3.39
C GLY A 50 0.42 -6.19 2.66
N ALA A 51 0.67 -5.87 1.39
CA ALA A 51 -0.22 -5.04 0.60
C ALA A 51 -1.58 -5.73 0.35
N ILE A 52 -1.59 -7.05 0.09
CA ILE A 52 -2.82 -7.85 -0.01
C ILE A 52 -3.53 -7.92 1.34
N THR A 53 -2.81 -8.08 2.45
CA THR A 53 -3.41 -8.04 3.79
C THR A 53 -4.09 -6.69 4.05
N VAL A 54 -3.44 -5.56 3.77
CA VAL A 54 -4.06 -4.23 3.92
C VAL A 54 -5.30 -4.09 3.03
N ALA A 55 -5.25 -4.59 1.78
CA ALA A 55 -6.41 -4.59 0.89
C ALA A 55 -7.58 -5.41 1.47
N SER A 56 -7.29 -6.57 2.06
CA SER A 56 -8.32 -7.42 2.69
C SER A 56 -8.99 -6.77 3.90
N LEU A 57 -8.27 -5.93 4.65
CA LEU A 57 -8.88 -5.16 5.74
C LEU A 57 -9.86 -4.11 5.22
N LEU A 58 -9.62 -3.56 4.03
CA LEU A 58 -10.43 -2.49 3.45
C LEU A 58 -11.65 -3.00 2.66
N VAL A 59 -11.57 -4.16 2.01
CA VAL A 59 -12.57 -4.63 1.03
C VAL A 59 -13.99 -4.77 1.60
N ASN A 60 -14.13 -5.06 2.87
CA ASN A 60 -15.45 -5.15 3.53
C ASN A 60 -16.00 -3.79 4.01
N HIS A 61 -15.20 -2.72 3.95
CA HIS A 61 -15.54 -1.40 4.47
C HIS A 61 -15.64 -0.34 3.39
N TYR A 62 -14.96 -0.55 2.27
CA TYR A 62 -14.87 0.40 1.16
C TYR A 62 -15.13 -0.29 -0.16
N SER A 63 -15.94 0.33 -1.01
CA SER A 63 -16.03 -0.05 -2.41
C SER A 63 -14.80 0.42 -3.17
N ILE A 64 -14.60 -0.09 -4.37
CA ILE A 64 -13.50 0.38 -5.23
C ILE A 64 -13.70 1.84 -5.66
N GLU A 65 -14.95 2.27 -5.78
CA GLU A 65 -15.33 3.65 -6.07
C GLU A 65 -14.96 4.59 -4.92
N ASP A 66 -15.06 4.12 -3.67
CA ASP A 66 -14.59 4.88 -2.50
C ASP A 66 -13.08 5.04 -2.51
N MET A 67 -12.35 3.97 -2.86
CA MET A 67 -10.89 4.02 -3.03
C MET A 67 -10.47 4.98 -4.15
N GLN A 68 -11.19 4.97 -5.27
CA GLN A 68 -10.95 5.89 -6.37
C GLN A 68 -11.17 7.34 -5.94
N LYS A 69 -12.29 7.64 -5.27
CA LYS A 69 -12.57 8.99 -4.73
C LYS A 69 -11.51 9.43 -3.73
N TYR A 70 -11.07 8.53 -2.86
CA TYR A 70 -9.99 8.83 -1.93
C TYR A 70 -8.69 9.19 -2.67
N MET A 71 -8.32 8.43 -3.72
CA MET A 71 -7.15 8.75 -4.53
C MET A 71 -7.30 10.09 -5.26
N GLN A 72 -8.47 10.35 -5.84
CA GLN A 72 -8.79 11.64 -6.48
C GLN A 72 -8.65 12.81 -5.49
N GLU A 73 -9.14 12.65 -4.25
CA GLU A 73 -9.03 13.68 -3.22
C GLU A 73 -7.57 13.93 -2.80
N VAL A 74 -6.80 12.87 -2.50
CA VAL A 74 -5.41 13.03 -2.02
C VAL A 74 -4.43 13.47 -3.09
N CYS A 75 -4.70 13.19 -4.37
CA CYS A 75 -3.89 13.61 -5.51
C CYS A 75 -4.39 14.92 -6.16
N GLU A 76 -5.54 15.43 -5.75
CA GLU A 76 -6.21 16.60 -6.35
C GLU A 76 -6.38 16.43 -7.87
N ASP A 77 -6.80 15.23 -8.30
CA ASP A 77 -7.06 14.92 -9.70
C ASP A 77 -8.35 14.08 -9.83
N PRO A 78 -9.45 14.66 -10.34
CA PRO A 78 -10.71 13.96 -10.55
C PRO A 78 -10.67 12.94 -11.70
N GLU A 79 -9.64 12.98 -12.55
CA GLU A 79 -9.52 12.11 -13.72
C GLU A 79 -8.89 10.73 -13.37
N ILE A 80 -8.40 10.54 -12.16
CA ILE A 80 -7.87 9.24 -11.72
C ILE A 80 -8.97 8.20 -11.82
N ALA A 81 -8.73 7.16 -12.60
CA ALA A 81 -9.66 6.07 -12.84
C ALA A 81 -8.90 4.74 -12.97
N ILE A 82 -9.65 3.65 -12.90
CA ILE A 82 -9.10 2.32 -13.17
C ILE A 82 -8.80 2.19 -14.66
N ASP A 83 -7.59 1.77 -15.00
CA ASP A 83 -7.26 1.29 -16.33
C ASP A 83 -7.75 -0.16 -16.47
N GLU A 84 -8.88 -0.33 -17.16
CA GLU A 84 -9.53 -1.63 -17.32
C GLU A 84 -8.65 -2.62 -18.13
N ALA A 85 -7.82 -2.13 -19.06
CA ALA A 85 -6.90 -3.00 -19.80
C ALA A 85 -5.80 -3.54 -18.90
N VAL A 86 -5.24 -2.71 -18.04
CA VAL A 86 -4.26 -3.10 -17.01
C VAL A 86 -4.92 -4.07 -16.01
N PHE A 87 -6.11 -3.74 -15.51
CA PHE A 87 -6.83 -4.62 -14.59
C PHE A 87 -7.06 -6.01 -15.14
N HIS A 88 -7.58 -6.13 -16.37
CA HIS A 88 -7.81 -7.43 -17.00
C HIS A 88 -6.52 -8.20 -17.26
N SER A 89 -5.45 -7.52 -17.67
CA SER A 89 -4.13 -8.12 -17.87
C SER A 89 -3.54 -8.66 -16.56
N GLU A 90 -3.59 -7.87 -15.49
CA GLU A 90 -3.13 -8.29 -14.16
C GLU A 90 -3.96 -9.45 -13.60
N MET A 91 -5.29 -9.44 -13.76
CA MET A 91 -6.14 -10.53 -13.33
C MET A 91 -5.88 -11.83 -14.11
N ALA A 92 -5.57 -11.75 -15.40
CA ALA A 92 -5.23 -12.92 -16.20
C ALA A 92 -3.92 -13.61 -15.73
N THR A 93 -3.04 -12.87 -15.06
CA THR A 93 -1.73 -13.35 -14.58
C THR A 93 -1.59 -13.40 -13.06
N CYS A 94 -2.70 -13.25 -12.32
CA CYS A 94 -2.72 -13.07 -10.86
C CYS A 94 -2.49 -14.36 -10.04
N ALA A 95 -2.14 -15.49 -10.65
CA ALA A 95 -1.99 -16.78 -9.95
C ALA A 95 -1.09 -16.68 -8.70
N ARG A 96 0.02 -15.93 -8.79
CA ARG A 96 0.90 -15.69 -7.63
C ARG A 96 0.24 -14.87 -6.54
N ASN A 97 -0.54 -13.85 -6.88
CA ASN A 97 -1.28 -13.03 -5.91
C ASN A 97 -2.33 -13.89 -5.20
N LYS A 98 -3.04 -14.76 -5.93
CA LYS A 98 -3.99 -15.72 -5.35
C LYS A 98 -3.29 -16.70 -4.41
N ALA A 99 -2.15 -17.28 -4.81
CA ALA A 99 -1.36 -18.16 -3.96
C ALA A 99 -0.96 -17.47 -2.63
N ILE A 100 -0.53 -16.22 -2.67
CA ILE A 100 -0.25 -15.41 -1.47
C ILE A 100 -1.51 -15.26 -0.62
N ALA A 101 -2.64 -14.87 -1.22
CA ALA A 101 -3.89 -14.65 -0.50
C ALA A 101 -4.44 -15.95 0.12
N TYR A 102 -4.35 -17.09 -0.58
CA TYR A 102 -4.71 -18.40 -0.01
C TYR A 102 -3.80 -18.79 1.16
N LEU A 103 -2.50 -18.49 1.10
CA LEU A 103 -1.58 -18.73 2.21
C LEU A 103 -1.93 -17.84 3.42
N LEU A 104 -2.24 -16.56 3.19
CA LEU A 104 -2.71 -15.63 4.23
C LEU A 104 -4.02 -16.14 4.88
N LYS A 105 -4.96 -16.64 4.07
CA LYS A 105 -6.22 -17.23 4.53
C LYS A 105 -5.99 -18.49 5.35
N SER A 106 -5.11 -19.38 4.91
CA SER A 106 -4.79 -20.63 5.62
C SER A 106 -4.12 -20.42 6.98
N LYS A 107 -3.49 -19.26 7.18
CA LYS A 107 -2.88 -18.81 8.44
C LYS A 107 -3.81 -17.92 9.28
N GLU A 108 -5.06 -17.77 8.86
CA GLU A 108 -6.06 -16.94 9.55
C GLU A 108 -5.64 -15.45 9.68
N ILE A 109 -4.73 -14.97 8.79
CA ILE A 109 -4.30 -13.57 8.76
C ILE A 109 -5.37 -12.69 8.12
N ILE A 110 -6.08 -13.23 7.13
CA ILE A 110 -7.24 -12.60 6.49
C ILE A 110 -8.46 -13.51 6.65
N ASP A 111 -9.61 -12.94 6.93
CA ASP A 111 -10.91 -13.63 7.05
C ASP A 111 -11.80 -13.46 5.81
N THR A 112 -11.48 -12.49 4.97
CA THR A 112 -12.19 -12.14 3.74
C THR A 112 -12.10 -13.24 2.68
N ASP A 113 -12.98 -13.19 1.68
CA ASP A 113 -12.86 -14.03 0.49
C ASP A 113 -11.58 -13.70 -0.29
N VAL A 114 -10.89 -14.73 -0.80
CA VAL A 114 -9.61 -14.57 -1.49
C VAL A 114 -9.79 -13.89 -2.84
N GLU A 115 -10.83 -14.24 -3.58
CA GLU A 115 -11.10 -13.66 -4.90
C GLU A 115 -11.49 -12.18 -4.76
N ASP A 116 -12.30 -11.84 -3.76
CA ASP A 116 -12.68 -10.46 -3.46
C ASP A 116 -11.45 -9.62 -3.08
N SER A 117 -10.61 -10.14 -2.17
CA SER A 117 -9.38 -9.47 -1.72
C SER A 117 -8.40 -9.23 -2.85
N VAL A 118 -8.17 -10.24 -3.72
CA VAL A 118 -7.25 -10.14 -4.87
C VAL A 118 -7.82 -9.21 -5.93
N THR A 119 -9.11 -9.28 -6.20
CA THR A 119 -9.79 -8.38 -7.16
C THR A 119 -9.70 -6.93 -6.71
N PHE A 120 -10.02 -6.66 -5.44
CA PHE A 120 -9.93 -5.32 -4.87
C PHE A 120 -8.50 -4.77 -4.89
N TYR A 121 -7.53 -5.60 -4.46
CA TYR A 121 -6.10 -5.26 -4.55
C TYR A 121 -5.66 -4.93 -5.97
N THR A 122 -6.07 -5.76 -6.94
CA THR A 122 -5.67 -5.59 -8.35
C THR A 122 -6.30 -4.33 -8.95
N LYS A 123 -7.57 -4.04 -8.64
CA LYS A 123 -8.22 -2.80 -9.06
C LYS A 123 -7.51 -1.56 -8.50
N MET A 124 -7.13 -1.56 -7.22
CA MET A 124 -6.34 -0.46 -6.64
C MET A 124 -4.98 -0.29 -7.35
N CYS A 125 -4.31 -1.40 -7.70
CA CYS A 125 -3.04 -1.36 -8.43
C CYS A 125 -3.19 -0.90 -9.89
N SER A 126 -4.39 -0.98 -10.46
CA SER A 126 -4.71 -0.60 -11.83
C SER A 126 -5.25 0.83 -11.97
N MET A 127 -5.31 1.60 -10.89
CA MET A 127 -5.63 3.01 -10.98
C MET A 127 -4.50 3.77 -11.66
N SER A 128 -4.85 4.48 -12.75
CA SER A 128 -3.89 5.24 -13.55
C SER A 128 -3.57 6.55 -12.85
N VAL A 129 -2.29 6.79 -12.61
CA VAL A 129 -1.76 8.02 -12.02
C VAL A 129 -0.56 8.52 -12.81
N ASN A 130 -0.37 9.82 -12.85
CA ASN A 130 0.79 10.45 -13.46
C ASN A 130 1.78 10.97 -12.40
N ALA A 131 2.89 11.54 -12.84
CA ALA A 131 3.93 12.05 -11.94
C ALA A 131 3.44 13.21 -11.05
N ARG A 132 2.51 14.05 -11.56
CA ARG A 132 1.91 15.15 -10.78
C ARG A 132 1.06 14.58 -9.64
N ASP A 133 0.26 13.56 -9.90
CA ASP A 133 -0.61 12.94 -8.88
C ASP A 133 0.21 12.34 -7.75
N LEU A 134 1.29 11.64 -8.09
CA LEU A 134 2.24 11.12 -7.08
C LEU A 134 2.93 12.25 -6.32
N ALA A 135 3.26 13.37 -6.98
CA ALA A 135 3.85 14.53 -6.31
C ALA A 135 2.85 15.21 -5.37
N MET A 136 1.56 15.31 -5.74
CA MET A 136 0.52 15.86 -4.86
C MET A 136 0.31 14.99 -3.62
N PHE A 137 0.29 13.67 -3.78
CA PHE A 137 0.27 12.76 -2.63
C PHE A 137 1.54 12.87 -1.77
N GLY A 138 2.70 12.98 -2.40
CA GLY A 138 3.97 13.22 -1.70
C GLY A 138 3.94 14.53 -0.90
N LEU A 139 3.41 15.60 -1.50
CA LEU A 139 3.23 16.90 -0.87
C LEU A 139 2.27 16.85 0.33
N LEU A 140 1.18 16.09 0.22
CA LEU A 140 0.25 15.85 1.34
C LEU A 140 1.00 15.21 2.53
N LEU A 141 1.82 14.19 2.27
CA LEU A 141 2.61 13.53 3.31
C LEU A 141 3.70 14.46 3.86
N ALA A 142 4.40 15.24 3.02
CA ALA A 142 5.41 16.21 3.45
C ALA A 142 4.81 17.35 4.29
N ASN A 143 3.55 17.70 4.02
CA ASN A 143 2.82 18.72 4.78
C ASN A 143 1.98 18.13 5.93
N ASP A 144 2.47 17.08 6.56
CA ASP A 144 1.87 16.48 7.76
C ASP A 144 0.39 16.07 7.58
N GLY A 145 0.02 15.64 6.37
CA GLY A 145 -1.34 15.18 6.04
C GLY A 145 -2.37 16.30 5.84
N VAL A 146 -1.91 17.54 5.75
CA VAL A 146 -2.76 18.71 5.45
C VAL A 146 -2.63 19.06 3.96
N GLN A 147 -3.75 19.05 3.26
CA GLN A 147 -3.83 19.45 1.86
C GLN A 147 -3.58 20.95 1.72
N LEU A 148 -2.57 21.36 0.94
CA LEU A 148 -2.17 22.77 0.83
C LEU A 148 -3.23 23.64 0.14
N SER A 149 -3.94 23.10 -0.83
CA SER A 149 -4.96 23.83 -1.61
C SER A 149 -6.18 24.23 -0.79
N THR A 150 -6.56 23.38 0.19
CA THR A 150 -7.79 23.56 0.97
C THR A 150 -7.55 23.85 2.45
N GLY A 151 -6.34 23.57 2.96
CA GLY A 151 -6.04 23.58 4.39
C GLY A 151 -6.68 22.43 5.18
N LYS A 152 -7.35 21.49 4.51
CA LYS A 152 -8.03 20.35 5.14
C LYS A 152 -7.01 19.27 5.53
N ARG A 153 -7.10 18.76 6.74
CA ARG A 153 -6.35 17.57 7.16
C ARG A 153 -7.05 16.33 6.60
N LEU A 154 -6.38 15.60 5.74
CA LEU A 154 -6.86 14.35 5.15
C LEU A 154 -6.27 13.11 5.84
N ILE A 155 -5.07 13.25 6.41
CA ILE A 155 -4.35 12.18 7.09
C ILE A 155 -3.82 12.74 8.41
N SER A 156 -3.91 11.97 9.49
CA SER A 156 -3.38 12.39 10.79
C SER A 156 -1.85 12.43 10.78
N SER A 157 -1.26 13.35 11.57
CA SER A 157 0.21 13.44 11.75
C SER A 157 0.81 12.12 12.22
N GLN A 158 0.08 11.37 13.01
CA GLN A 158 0.53 10.06 13.49
C GLN A 158 0.65 9.05 12.34
N THR A 159 -0.37 8.96 11.48
CA THR A 159 -0.36 8.10 10.29
C THR A 159 0.75 8.51 9.33
N VAL A 160 0.90 9.81 9.06
CA VAL A 160 1.98 10.31 8.19
C VAL A 160 3.34 9.86 8.69
N ARG A 161 3.64 10.06 9.98
CA ARG A 161 4.91 9.63 10.57
C ARG A 161 5.14 8.13 10.44
N MET A 162 4.11 7.31 10.73
CA MET A 162 4.23 5.85 10.62
C MET A 162 4.49 5.41 9.18
N VAL A 163 3.75 5.97 8.22
CA VAL A 163 3.89 5.64 6.80
C VAL A 163 5.26 6.06 6.26
N GLN A 164 5.73 7.27 6.55
CA GLN A 164 7.07 7.71 6.16
C GLN A 164 8.17 6.84 6.77
N THR A 165 8.03 6.43 8.04
CA THR A 165 8.98 5.53 8.69
C THR A 165 9.04 4.18 7.97
N ILE A 166 7.89 3.59 7.64
CA ILE A 166 7.82 2.32 6.91
C ILE A 166 8.34 2.48 5.47
N MET A 167 8.10 3.62 4.81
CA MET A 167 8.69 3.93 3.50
C MET A 167 10.22 4.00 3.57
N LEU A 168 10.78 4.58 4.64
CA LEU A 168 12.24 4.65 4.81
C LEU A 168 12.86 3.27 5.00
N THR A 169 12.25 2.42 5.85
CA THR A 169 12.82 1.12 6.23
C THR A 169 12.50 -0.02 5.27
N CYS A 170 11.36 0.05 4.56
CA CYS A 170 10.83 -1.05 3.76
C CYS A 170 10.46 -0.65 2.31
N GLY A 171 10.46 0.63 1.97
CA GLY A 171 9.86 1.14 0.72
C GLY A 171 10.62 0.74 -0.54
N MET A 172 11.90 0.42 -0.43
CA MET A 172 12.78 -0.05 -1.52
C MET A 172 13.09 -1.54 -1.39
N TYR A 173 12.27 -2.29 -0.65
CA TYR A 173 12.38 -3.73 -0.41
C TYR A 173 13.75 -4.12 0.21
N ASP A 174 14.46 -5.08 -0.38
CA ASP A 174 15.81 -5.50 0.02
C ASP A 174 16.87 -4.40 -0.13
N GLY A 175 16.62 -3.39 -0.97
CA GLY A 175 17.50 -2.21 -1.14
C GLY A 175 17.22 -1.03 -0.20
N SER A 176 16.26 -1.15 0.73
CA SER A 176 15.82 -0.01 1.56
C SER A 176 16.95 0.58 2.42
N GLY A 177 17.76 -0.26 3.04
CA GLY A 177 18.88 0.18 3.88
C GLY A 177 19.94 0.97 3.08
N GLU A 178 20.35 0.46 1.92
CA GLU A 178 21.31 1.13 1.06
C GLU A 178 20.76 2.46 0.52
N PHE A 179 19.50 2.46 0.09
CA PHE A 179 18.84 3.67 -0.40
C PHE A 179 18.73 4.74 0.70
N ALA A 180 18.29 4.33 1.90
CA ALA A 180 18.21 5.23 3.05
C ALA A 180 19.58 5.80 3.45
N LEU A 181 20.64 4.98 3.42
CA LEU A 181 22.01 5.44 3.70
C LEU A 181 22.46 6.52 2.72
N ARG A 182 22.07 6.40 1.45
CA ARG A 182 22.48 7.32 0.38
C ARG A 182 21.68 8.62 0.35
N THR A 183 20.39 8.55 0.67
CA THR A 183 19.47 9.68 0.46
C THR A 183 18.87 10.23 1.75
N GLY A 184 18.66 9.39 2.77
CA GLY A 184 17.94 9.75 3.99
C GLY A 184 16.44 10.04 3.78
N ILE A 185 15.91 9.78 2.58
CA ILE A 185 14.54 10.19 2.19
C ILE A 185 13.61 8.98 2.18
N PRO A 186 12.48 9.02 2.93
CA PRO A 186 11.42 8.02 2.82
C PRO A 186 10.96 7.86 1.37
N THR A 187 11.12 6.66 0.81
CA THR A 187 10.82 6.42 -0.60
C THR A 187 10.12 5.09 -0.80
N LYS A 188 9.13 5.06 -1.70
CA LYS A 188 8.48 3.83 -2.16
C LYS A 188 8.63 3.68 -3.66
N SER A 189 9.15 2.53 -4.08
CA SER A 189 9.23 2.14 -5.49
C SER A 189 7.96 1.48 -5.99
N GLY A 190 7.55 1.79 -7.21
CA GLY A 190 6.48 1.11 -7.92
C GLY A 190 7.03 0.18 -9.01
N VAL A 191 6.34 -0.96 -9.26
CA VAL A 191 6.70 -1.90 -10.32
C VAL A 191 6.63 -1.24 -11.70
N GLY A 192 5.73 -0.27 -11.89
CA GLY A 192 5.63 0.53 -13.11
C GLY A 192 6.74 1.58 -13.30
N GLY A 193 7.78 1.60 -12.44
CA GLY A 193 8.93 2.48 -12.55
C GLY A 193 8.81 3.82 -11.82
N GLY A 194 7.66 4.13 -11.23
CA GLY A 194 7.48 5.35 -10.43
C GLY A 194 8.15 5.25 -9.06
N LEU A 195 8.68 6.38 -8.57
CA LEU A 195 9.16 6.52 -7.19
C LEU A 195 8.36 7.63 -6.49
N LEU A 196 7.87 7.33 -5.29
CA LEU A 196 7.29 8.31 -4.38
C LEU A 196 8.31 8.58 -3.27
N SER A 197 8.91 9.76 -3.27
CA SER A 197 9.85 10.21 -2.24
C SER A 197 9.24 11.39 -1.47
N VAL A 198 9.44 11.43 -0.17
CA VAL A 198 8.86 12.46 0.71
C VAL A 198 9.95 13.05 1.59
N SER A 199 10.14 14.37 1.51
CA SER A 199 11.13 15.09 2.31
C SER A 199 10.51 16.34 2.97
#